data_6b8c1aef7b35bb59a62e860f306e60cf
#
_entry.id   6b8c1aef7b35bb59a62e860f306e60cf
#
_cell.length_a   1.000
_cell.length_b   1.000
_cell.length_c   1.000
_cell.angle_alpha   90.00
_cell.angle_beta   90.00
_cell.angle_gamma   90.00
#
_symmetry.space_group_name_H-M   'P 1'
#
loop_
_entity.id
_entity.type
_entity.pdbx_description
1 polymer ?
#
loop_
_entity_poly.entity_id
_entity_poly.type
_entity_poly.pdbx_seq_one_letter_code
_entity_poly.pdbx_strand_id
1 'polypeptide(L)'
;MTLEETLNDLLVKLFKDILEIEAKSLITEEFKDISYNDMHIIEAVGIDEPRNMKTVAKLMSVTTGTLTKAMDALCEKGYVVRERSTRDKRVIKLRLTDKGKAAYYSSRTVSPPDD
;
A
#
# COMPACT_ATOMS: atom_id res chain seq x y z
N MET A 1 -31.49 19.00 18.34
CA MET A 1 -31.35 17.88 17.38
C MET A 1 -32.66 17.10 17.33
N THR A 2 -33.25 16.93 16.16
CA THR A 2 -34.45 16.18 15.98
C THR A 2 -34.19 14.70 15.84
N LEU A 3 -35.21 13.87 16.06
CA LEU A 3 -35.08 12.41 15.86
C LEU A 3 -34.74 12.09 14.40
N GLU A 4 -35.31 12.85 13.46
CA GLU A 4 -35.09 12.71 12.03
C GLU A 4 -33.62 12.95 11.67
N GLU A 5 -33.00 13.99 12.23
CA GLU A 5 -31.59 14.30 12.01
C GLU A 5 -30.69 13.20 12.57
N THR A 6 -31.04 12.67 13.76
CA THR A 6 -30.28 11.59 14.37
C THR A 6 -30.32 10.31 13.53
N LEU A 7 -31.51 9.96 13.02
CA LEU A 7 -31.68 8.81 12.14
C LEU A 7 -30.89 8.96 10.84
N ASN A 8 -30.91 10.16 10.26
CA ASN A 8 -30.17 10.44 9.05
C ASN A 8 -28.65 10.28 9.26
N ASP A 9 -28.12 10.79 10.36
CA ASP A 9 -26.70 10.66 10.70
C ASP A 9 -26.31 9.20 10.88
N LEU A 10 -27.14 8.39 11.53
CA LEU A 10 -26.89 6.97 11.71
C LEU A 10 -26.88 6.22 10.39
N LEU A 11 -27.81 6.54 9.48
CA LEU A 11 -27.86 5.92 8.16
C LEU A 11 -26.64 6.26 7.33
N VAL A 12 -26.22 7.52 7.32
CA VAL A 12 -25.02 7.96 6.58
C VAL A 12 -23.79 7.22 7.10
N LYS A 13 -23.64 7.11 8.41
CA LYS A 13 -22.51 6.40 9.01
C LYS A 13 -22.53 4.92 8.65
N LEU A 14 -23.71 4.28 8.70
CA LEU A 14 -23.84 2.87 8.34
C LEU A 14 -23.47 2.61 6.88
N PHE A 15 -23.90 3.46 5.97
CA PHE A 15 -23.53 3.35 4.56
C PHE A 15 -22.02 3.47 4.34
N LYS A 16 -21.39 4.42 5.02
CA LYS A 16 -19.92 4.57 4.95
C LYS A 16 -19.22 3.32 5.43
N ASP A 17 -19.66 2.74 6.54
CA ASP A 17 -19.05 1.53 7.10
C ASP A 17 -19.22 0.34 6.15
N ILE A 18 -20.39 0.18 5.55
CA ILE A 18 -20.66 -0.89 4.58
C ILE A 18 -19.76 -0.75 3.35
N LEU A 19 -19.64 0.45 2.80
CA LEU A 19 -18.79 0.71 1.63
C LEU A 19 -17.32 0.45 1.94
N GLU A 20 -16.86 0.83 3.13
CA GLU A 20 -15.49 0.53 3.56
C GLU A 20 -15.22 -0.97 3.65
N ILE A 21 -16.14 -1.73 4.24
CA ILE A 21 -16.01 -3.18 4.37
C ILE A 21 -15.98 -3.84 3.00
N GLU A 22 -16.87 -3.45 2.10
CA GLU A 22 -16.90 -3.99 0.73
C GLU A 22 -15.60 -3.69 -0.03
N ALA A 23 -15.11 -2.46 0.08
CA ALA A 23 -13.87 -2.05 -0.56
C ALA A 23 -12.67 -2.84 -0.03
N LYS A 24 -12.59 -3.04 1.28
CA LYS A 24 -11.53 -3.85 1.90
C LYS A 24 -11.62 -5.30 1.47
N SER A 25 -12.82 -5.85 1.35
CA SER A 25 -13.05 -7.21 0.86
C SER A 25 -12.55 -7.40 -0.56
N LEU A 26 -12.83 -6.45 -1.45
CA LEU A 26 -12.39 -6.49 -2.84
C LEU A 26 -10.86 -6.49 -2.93
N ILE A 27 -10.21 -5.62 -2.16
CA ILE A 27 -8.74 -5.59 -2.11
C ILE A 27 -8.20 -6.91 -1.57
N THR A 28 -8.81 -7.45 -0.54
CA THR A 28 -8.37 -8.71 0.07
C THR A 28 -8.49 -9.87 -0.91
N GLU A 29 -9.50 -9.91 -1.77
CA GLU A 29 -9.63 -10.94 -2.79
C GLU A 29 -8.58 -10.83 -3.89
N GLU A 30 -8.34 -9.62 -4.39
CA GLU A 30 -7.41 -9.38 -5.48
C GLU A 30 -5.96 -9.52 -5.03
N PHE A 31 -5.64 -9.04 -3.82
CA PHE A 31 -4.27 -9.02 -3.30
C PHE A 31 -4.17 -9.75 -1.96
N LYS A 32 -4.81 -10.92 -1.87
CA LYS A 32 -4.89 -11.70 -0.63
C LYS A 32 -3.56 -12.26 -0.14
N ASP A 33 -2.55 -12.25 -0.99
CA ASP A 33 -1.21 -12.74 -0.66
C ASP A 33 -0.30 -11.69 -0.02
N ILE A 34 -0.83 -10.48 0.22
CA ILE A 34 -0.09 -9.43 0.90
C ILE A 34 -0.81 -8.98 2.16
N SER A 35 -0.01 -8.60 3.17
CA SER A 35 -0.52 -8.09 4.43
C SER A 35 -0.76 -6.58 4.35
N TYR A 36 -1.40 -6.03 5.37
CA TYR A 36 -1.56 -4.58 5.52
C TYR A 36 -0.19 -3.87 5.55
N ASN A 37 0.78 -4.46 6.25
CA ASN A 37 2.13 -3.92 6.31
C ASN A 37 2.80 -3.94 4.93
N ASP A 38 2.60 -5.01 4.16
CA ASP A 38 3.11 -5.11 2.78
C ASP A 38 2.55 -4.00 1.90
N MET A 39 1.27 -3.67 2.07
CA MET A 39 0.63 -2.59 1.34
C MET A 39 1.30 -1.24 1.65
N HIS A 40 1.65 -1.00 2.92
CA HIS A 40 2.39 0.20 3.30
C HIS A 40 3.77 0.26 2.65
N ILE A 41 4.44 -0.88 2.52
CA ILE A 41 5.74 -0.97 1.84
C ILE A 41 5.58 -0.62 0.35
N ILE A 42 4.54 -1.14 -0.30
CA ILE A 42 4.22 -0.82 -1.69
C ILE A 42 4.00 0.69 -1.86
N GLU A 43 3.28 1.31 -0.94
CA GLU A 43 3.06 2.76 -0.94
C GLU A 43 4.38 3.52 -0.77
N ALA A 44 5.26 3.03 0.09
CA ALA A 44 6.56 3.66 0.33
C ALA A 44 7.50 3.54 -0.87
N VAL A 45 7.43 2.44 -1.61
CA VAL A 45 8.19 2.28 -2.87
C VAL A 45 7.68 3.29 -3.90
N GLY A 46 6.35 3.41 -4.01
CA GLY A 46 5.71 4.42 -4.86
C GLY A 46 5.80 4.12 -6.35
N ILE A 47 5.11 4.95 -7.12
CA ILE A 47 5.01 4.81 -8.58
C ILE A 47 5.93 5.76 -9.35
N ASP A 48 6.58 6.68 -8.64
CA ASP A 48 7.46 7.67 -9.26
C ASP A 48 8.84 7.07 -9.56
N GLU A 49 9.90 7.78 -9.22
CA GLU A 49 11.26 7.31 -9.43
C GLU A 49 11.59 6.11 -8.54
N PRO A 50 12.42 5.16 -9.02
CA PRO A 50 12.90 4.08 -8.19
C PRO A 50 13.58 4.60 -6.93
N ARG A 51 13.34 3.95 -5.79
CA ARG A 51 13.88 4.34 -4.48
C ARG A 51 14.82 3.27 -3.97
N ASN A 52 15.88 3.67 -3.25
CA ASN A 52 16.78 2.71 -2.64
C ASN A 52 16.22 2.16 -1.32
N MET A 53 16.80 1.08 -0.83
CA MET A 53 16.35 0.43 0.42
C MET A 53 16.39 1.36 1.63
N LYS A 54 17.41 2.20 1.73
CA LYS A 54 17.55 3.17 2.82
C LYS A 54 16.38 4.15 2.86
N THR A 55 16.00 4.67 1.70
CA THR A 55 14.89 5.62 1.59
C THR A 55 13.57 4.98 2.01
N VAL A 56 13.29 3.77 1.51
CA VAL A 56 12.06 3.05 1.86
C VAL A 56 12.03 2.70 3.35
N ALA A 57 13.14 2.22 3.90
CA ALA A 57 13.27 1.90 5.32
C ALA A 57 13.00 3.14 6.18
N LYS A 58 13.54 4.28 5.78
CA LYS A 58 13.33 5.54 6.49
C LYS A 58 11.85 5.96 6.46
N LEU A 59 11.21 5.84 5.30
CA LEU A 59 9.79 6.15 5.16
C LEU A 59 8.91 5.23 6.02
N MET A 60 9.31 3.98 6.19
CA MET A 60 8.60 2.99 7.00
C MET A 60 8.98 3.05 8.48
N SER A 61 9.98 3.84 8.84
CA SER A 61 10.54 3.91 10.20
C SER A 61 11.02 2.56 10.72
N VAL A 62 11.69 1.80 9.86
CA VAL A 62 12.27 0.50 10.21
C VAL A 62 13.74 0.44 9.77
N THR A 63 14.46 -0.57 10.23
CA THR A 63 15.82 -0.81 9.77
C THR A 63 15.80 -1.46 8.39
N THR A 64 16.91 -1.31 7.63
CA THR A 64 17.04 -1.97 6.34
C THR A 64 17.01 -3.49 6.47
N GLY A 65 17.55 -4.03 7.58
CA GLY A 65 17.50 -5.47 7.84
C GLY A 65 16.07 -6.00 7.99
N THR A 66 15.24 -5.28 8.72
CA THR A 66 13.83 -5.63 8.87
C THR A 66 13.09 -5.54 7.53
N LEU A 67 13.37 -4.50 6.76
CA LEU A 67 12.73 -4.29 5.47
C LEU A 67 13.13 -5.36 4.46
N THR A 68 14.36 -5.86 4.50
CA THR A 68 14.87 -6.84 3.55
C THR A 68 14.01 -8.09 3.46
N LYS A 69 13.58 -8.64 4.60
CA LYS A 69 12.74 -9.83 4.62
C LYS A 69 11.38 -9.60 3.96
N ALA A 70 10.74 -8.49 4.29
CA ALA A 70 9.45 -8.14 3.70
C ALA A 70 9.60 -7.86 2.20
N MET A 71 10.69 -7.21 1.81
CA MET A 71 10.97 -6.91 0.42
C MET A 71 11.25 -8.17 -0.40
N ASP A 72 11.97 -9.13 0.17
CA ASP A 72 12.21 -10.42 -0.47
C ASP A 72 10.89 -11.11 -0.81
N ALA A 73 9.96 -11.12 0.15
CA ALA A 73 8.63 -11.71 -0.05
C ALA A 73 7.85 -10.98 -1.15
N LEU A 74 7.88 -9.66 -1.16
CA LEU A 74 7.18 -8.86 -2.19
C LEU A 74 7.78 -9.06 -3.57
N CYS A 75 9.09 -9.21 -3.67
CA CYS A 75 9.76 -9.53 -4.93
C CYS A 75 9.36 -10.92 -5.43
N GLU A 76 9.32 -11.91 -4.54
CA GLU A 76 8.91 -13.26 -4.86
C GLU A 76 7.46 -13.33 -5.34
N LYS A 77 6.59 -12.55 -4.71
CA LYS A 77 5.16 -12.47 -5.10
C LYS A 77 4.92 -11.64 -6.36
N GLY A 78 5.95 -10.97 -6.87
CA GLY A 78 5.88 -10.22 -8.12
C GLY A 78 5.37 -8.79 -8.02
N TYR A 79 5.38 -8.19 -6.82
CA TYR A 79 4.94 -6.79 -6.63
C TYR A 79 6.06 -5.78 -6.82
N VAL A 80 7.30 -6.17 -6.54
CA VAL A 80 8.45 -5.27 -6.55
C VAL A 80 9.58 -5.93 -7.31
N VAL A 81 10.38 -5.12 -8.02
CA VAL A 81 11.63 -5.57 -8.63
C VAL A 81 12.78 -4.75 -8.07
N ARG A 82 13.93 -5.42 -7.93
CA ARG A 82 15.18 -4.78 -7.55
C ARG A 82 15.99 -4.50 -8.81
N GLU A 83 16.44 -3.26 -8.95
CA GLU A 83 17.29 -2.86 -10.05
C GLU A 83 18.62 -2.35 -9.50
N ARG A 84 19.71 -2.93 -9.98
CA ARG A 84 21.02 -2.46 -9.61
C ARG A 84 21.32 -1.19 -10.40
N SER A 85 21.82 -0.15 -9.73
CA SER A 85 22.18 1.10 -10.38
C SER A 85 23.30 0.86 -11.41
N THR A 86 23.18 1.46 -12.58
CA THR A 86 24.23 1.42 -13.61
C THR A 86 25.43 2.27 -13.22
N ARG A 87 25.23 3.29 -12.38
CA ARG A 87 26.29 4.19 -11.92
C ARG A 87 27.10 3.60 -10.77
N ASP A 88 26.42 2.92 -9.85
CA ASP A 88 27.06 2.31 -8.69
C ASP A 88 26.39 0.98 -8.41
N LYS A 89 27.10 -0.13 -8.70
CA LYS A 89 26.60 -1.49 -8.54
C LYS A 89 26.28 -1.86 -7.09
N ARG A 90 26.74 -1.05 -6.12
CA ARG A 90 26.43 -1.25 -4.70
C ARG A 90 25.05 -0.72 -4.32
N VAL A 91 24.46 0.11 -5.17
CA VAL A 91 23.16 0.71 -4.93
C VAL A 91 22.07 -0.12 -5.62
N ILE A 92 21.11 -0.60 -4.84
CA ILE A 92 19.94 -1.32 -5.34
C ILE A 92 18.74 -0.43 -5.18
N LYS A 93 18.00 -0.23 -6.27
CA LYS A 93 16.77 0.55 -6.28
C LYS A 93 15.57 -0.38 -6.41
N LEU A 94 14.49 0.02 -5.80
CA LEU A 94 13.22 -0.72 -5.78
C LEU A 94 12.23 -0.01 -6.67
N ARG A 95 11.49 -0.79 -7.46
CA ARG A 95 10.44 -0.28 -8.32
C ARG A 95 9.26 -1.24 -8.29
N LEU A 96 8.05 -0.69 -8.37
CA LEU A 96 6.84 -1.51 -8.47
C LEU A 96 6.71 -2.12 -9.87
N THR A 97 6.30 -3.39 -9.89
CA THR A 97 5.88 -4.06 -11.14
C THR A 97 4.50 -3.56 -11.51
N ASP A 98 3.96 -4.02 -12.65
CA ASP A 98 2.57 -3.71 -13.02
C ASP A 98 1.61 -4.20 -11.94
N LYS A 99 1.85 -5.38 -11.36
CA LYS A 99 1.07 -5.91 -10.24
C LYS A 99 1.19 -5.02 -8.99
N GLY A 100 2.40 -4.56 -8.69
CA GLY A 100 2.65 -3.64 -7.57
C GLY A 100 1.96 -2.30 -7.77
N LYS A 101 1.97 -1.77 -8.99
CA LYS A 101 1.27 -0.52 -9.32
C LYS A 101 -0.25 -0.68 -9.17
N ALA A 102 -0.80 -1.81 -9.59
CA ALA A 102 -2.22 -2.11 -9.42
C ALA A 102 -2.61 -2.12 -7.93
N ALA A 103 -1.79 -2.74 -7.08
CA ALA A 103 -2.00 -2.73 -5.64
C ALA A 103 -1.91 -1.32 -5.05
N TYR A 104 -0.94 -0.54 -5.50
CA TYR A 104 -0.78 0.86 -5.09
C TYR A 104 -2.03 1.69 -5.38
N TYR A 105 -2.55 1.60 -6.61
CA TYR A 105 -3.74 2.34 -7.00
C TYR A 105 -4.98 1.85 -6.28
N SER A 106 -5.12 0.56 -6.06
CA SER A 106 -6.24 -0.02 -5.32
C SER A 106 -6.28 0.49 -3.89
N SER A 107 -5.12 0.58 -3.21
CA SER A 107 -5.06 1.08 -1.85
C SER A 107 -5.48 2.55 -1.76
N ARG A 108 -5.11 3.36 -2.74
CA ARG A 108 -5.46 4.78 -2.77
C ARG A 108 -6.93 5.00 -3.12
N THR A 109 -7.49 4.16 -3.99
CA THR A 109 -8.90 4.23 -4.36
C THR A 109 -9.81 3.96 -3.16
N VAL A 110 -9.35 3.12 -2.24
CA VAL A 110 -10.11 2.73 -1.04
C VAL A 110 -9.90 3.71 0.10
N SER A 111 -8.80 4.46 0.09
CA SER A 111 -8.55 5.46 1.12
C SER A 111 -9.64 6.52 1.09
N PRO A 112 -10.23 6.87 2.25
CA PRO A 112 -11.22 7.94 2.27
C PRO A 112 -10.58 9.24 1.79
N PRO A 113 -11.34 10.09 1.08
CA PRO A 113 -10.80 11.37 0.64
C PRO A 113 -10.38 12.21 1.84
N ASP A 114 -9.25 12.85 1.72
CA ASP A 114 -8.80 13.81 2.73
C ASP A 114 -9.73 15.00 2.69
N ASP A 115 -10.36 15.29 3.79
CA ASP A 115 -11.19 16.47 3.95
C ASP A 115 -10.37 17.67 4.37
#